data_1f94c3ae1d825ac55d637546c94f4921
#
_entry.id   1f94c3ae1d825ac55d637546c94f4921
#
_cell.length_a   1.000
_cell.length_b   1.000
_cell.length_c   1.000
_cell.angle_alpha   90.00
_cell.angle_beta   90.00
_cell.angle_gamma   90.00
#
_symmetry.space_group_name_H-M   'P 1'
#
loop_
_entity.id
_entity.type
_entity.pdbx_description
1 polymer ?
#
loop_
_entity_poly.entity_id
_entity_poly.type
_entity_poly.pdbx_seq_one_letter_code
_entity_poly.pdbx_strand_id
1 'polypeptide(L)'
;IGGTTGDIESQPFLEAIRQIGHEVGPQNCLFIHVVLVPYLYASGEHKSKPAQHSVKELMNTGIFPDVIVMRSDEPIEESIKEKISLFCNVKRECVIENKTVPVLYEAPLMLHQEGLDEVAVKILGLPDRPIDLSEWSEMIDRIHSSDRKVTIAMVGKYMELHDAYLSVMEALKHASWQEG
;
A
#
# COMPACT_ATOMS: atom_id res chain seq x y z
N ILE A 1 7.57 0.18 8.68
CA ILE A 1 8.58 -0.66 9.33
C ILE A 1 9.14 -1.58 8.25
N GLY A 2 10.44 -1.60 8.05
CA GLY A 2 11.09 -2.54 7.13
C GLY A 2 11.08 -3.97 7.68
N GLY A 3 11.25 -4.95 6.79
CA GLY A 3 11.25 -6.36 7.16
C GLY A 3 9.87 -7.02 7.13
N THR A 4 9.83 -8.25 7.56
CA THR A 4 8.60 -9.07 7.62
C THR A 4 8.03 -9.03 9.05
N THR A 5 6.71 -9.09 9.17
CA THR A 5 6.06 -9.23 10.48
C THR A 5 6.56 -10.50 11.18
N GLY A 6 7.07 -10.35 12.41
CA GLY A 6 7.73 -11.42 13.14
C GLY A 6 9.25 -11.26 13.24
N ASP A 7 9.86 -10.40 12.44
CA ASP A 7 11.29 -10.09 12.55
C ASP A 7 11.61 -9.42 13.90
N ILE A 8 12.74 -9.79 14.50
CA ILE A 8 13.15 -9.32 15.84
C ILE A 8 13.28 -7.78 15.85
N GLU A 9 13.79 -7.19 14.78
CA GLU A 9 14.00 -5.75 14.65
C GLU A 9 12.69 -4.95 14.69
N SER A 10 11.58 -5.55 14.26
CA SER A 10 10.28 -4.89 14.22
C SER A 10 9.53 -4.91 15.56
N GLN A 11 9.88 -5.80 16.46
CA GLN A 11 9.14 -6.03 17.71
C GLN A 11 8.98 -4.79 18.59
N PRO A 12 10.02 -3.95 18.85
CA PRO A 12 9.84 -2.75 19.67
C PRO A 12 8.85 -1.74 19.05
N PHE A 13 8.83 -1.66 17.72
CA PHE A 13 7.91 -0.77 17.00
C PHE A 13 6.47 -1.29 17.08
N LEU A 14 6.27 -2.59 16.88
CA LEU A 14 4.95 -3.21 16.99
C LEU A 14 4.39 -3.07 18.41
N GLU A 15 5.24 -3.29 19.43
CA GLU A 15 4.82 -3.09 20.82
C GLU A 15 4.42 -1.64 21.11
N ALA A 16 5.20 -0.66 20.61
CA ALA A 16 4.85 0.76 20.74
C ALA A 16 3.52 1.09 20.04
N ILE A 17 3.29 0.58 18.83
CA ILE A 17 2.05 0.75 18.07
C ILE A 17 0.87 0.12 18.85
N ARG A 18 1.04 -1.08 19.39
CA ARG A 18 0.04 -1.75 20.20
C ARG A 18 -0.36 -0.94 21.44
N GLN A 19 0.64 -0.41 22.16
CA GLN A 19 0.42 0.43 23.36
C GLN A 19 -0.32 1.72 23.01
N ILE A 20 0.10 2.42 21.95
CA ILE A 20 -0.57 3.64 21.49
C ILE A 20 -2.02 3.32 21.08
N GLY A 21 -2.26 2.26 20.33
CA GLY A 21 -3.62 1.87 19.96
C GLY A 21 -4.52 1.57 21.15
N HIS A 22 -3.96 0.95 22.20
CA HIS A 22 -4.67 0.73 23.45
C HIS A 22 -4.96 2.05 24.22
N GLU A 23 -4.00 2.96 24.24
CA GLU A 23 -4.11 4.25 24.94
C GLU A 23 -5.14 5.16 24.29
N VAL A 24 -5.10 5.29 22.95
CA VAL A 24 -6.02 6.19 22.21
C VAL A 24 -7.41 5.59 22.01
N GLY A 25 -7.54 4.27 22.11
CA GLY A 25 -8.78 3.53 21.92
C GLY A 25 -9.13 3.25 20.45
N PRO A 26 -9.96 2.20 20.20
CA PRO A 26 -10.23 1.70 18.85
C PRO A 26 -10.97 2.70 17.96
N GLN A 27 -11.68 3.68 18.52
CA GLN A 27 -12.36 4.73 17.76
C GLN A 27 -11.42 5.81 17.21
N ASN A 28 -10.17 5.84 17.69
CA ASN A 28 -9.16 6.84 17.31
C ASN A 28 -7.96 6.19 16.60
N CYS A 29 -8.05 4.92 16.29
CA CYS A 29 -6.95 4.14 15.71
C CYS A 29 -7.48 3.20 14.64
N LEU A 30 -6.75 3.09 13.53
CA LEU A 30 -7.03 2.17 12.43
C LEU A 30 -5.75 1.40 12.10
N PHE A 31 -5.80 0.08 12.19
CA PHE A 31 -4.69 -0.79 11.84
C PHE A 31 -4.84 -1.30 10.41
N ILE A 32 -4.00 -0.80 9.52
CA ILE A 32 -3.91 -1.25 8.13
C ILE A 32 -2.68 -2.14 7.99
N HIS A 33 -2.88 -3.39 7.62
CA HIS A 33 -1.80 -4.35 7.41
C HIS A 33 -1.59 -4.61 5.92
N VAL A 34 -0.41 -4.27 5.42
CA VAL A 34 -0.02 -4.52 4.04
C VAL A 34 0.62 -5.91 3.94
N VAL A 35 0.08 -6.75 3.07
CA VAL A 35 0.54 -8.14 2.89
C VAL A 35 0.86 -8.43 1.44
N LEU A 36 1.84 -9.30 1.21
CA LEU A 36 2.15 -9.79 -0.14
C LEU A 36 1.24 -10.98 -0.48
N VAL A 37 0.61 -10.91 -1.66
CA VAL A 37 -0.13 -12.00 -2.28
C VAL A 37 0.55 -12.34 -3.61
N PRO A 38 1.57 -13.21 -3.60
CA PRO A 38 2.35 -13.48 -4.80
C PRO A 38 1.54 -14.24 -5.84
N TYR A 39 1.73 -13.86 -7.11
CA TYR A 39 1.23 -14.59 -8.25
C TYR A 39 2.30 -15.55 -8.76
N LEU A 40 1.97 -16.82 -8.89
CA LEU A 40 2.88 -17.84 -9.41
C LEU A 40 2.64 -18.05 -10.89
N TYR A 41 3.44 -17.44 -11.74
CA TYR A 41 3.32 -17.56 -13.20
C TYR A 41 3.35 -19.01 -13.71
N ALA A 42 4.10 -19.90 -13.04
CA ALA A 42 4.17 -21.30 -13.43
C ALA A 42 2.86 -22.08 -13.24
N SER A 43 2.05 -21.71 -12.27
CA SER A 43 0.74 -22.34 -11.98
C SER A 43 -0.45 -21.46 -12.35
N GLY A 44 -0.22 -20.19 -12.69
CA GLY A 44 -1.27 -19.24 -13.03
C GLY A 44 -2.22 -18.91 -11.88
N GLU A 45 -1.71 -18.83 -10.65
CA GLU A 45 -2.57 -18.64 -9.47
C GLU A 45 -1.92 -17.75 -8.40
N HIS A 46 -2.76 -17.04 -7.64
CA HIS A 46 -2.34 -16.34 -6.44
C HIS A 46 -2.20 -17.27 -5.22
N LYS A 47 -1.23 -17.00 -4.37
CA LYS A 47 -1.04 -17.72 -3.11
C LYS A 47 -1.42 -16.85 -1.90
N SER A 48 -2.52 -17.19 -1.25
CA SER A 48 -3.01 -16.49 -0.05
C SER A 48 -2.32 -16.88 1.25
N LYS A 49 -1.60 -18.01 1.29
CA LYS A 49 -0.94 -18.49 2.52
C LYS A 49 0.08 -17.52 3.12
N PRO A 50 0.95 -16.85 2.35
CA PRO A 50 1.88 -15.86 2.92
C PRO A 50 1.14 -14.72 3.63
N ALA A 51 0.07 -14.19 3.05
CA ALA A 51 -0.77 -13.17 3.65
C ALA A 51 -1.41 -13.64 4.96
N GLN A 52 -2.00 -14.84 4.96
CA GLN A 52 -2.60 -15.44 6.17
C GLN A 52 -1.56 -15.63 7.28
N HIS A 53 -0.35 -16.05 6.93
CA HIS A 53 0.74 -16.21 7.90
C HIS A 53 1.15 -14.86 8.50
N SER A 54 1.37 -13.85 7.65
CA SER A 54 1.72 -12.50 8.07
C SER A 54 0.69 -11.90 9.04
N VAL A 55 -0.60 -12.06 8.75
CA VAL A 55 -1.68 -11.61 9.65
C VAL A 55 -1.65 -12.34 10.98
N LYS A 56 -1.43 -13.67 10.98
CA LYS A 56 -1.31 -14.42 12.24
C LYS A 56 -0.14 -13.96 13.10
N GLU A 57 1.01 -13.71 12.48
CA GLU A 57 2.18 -13.18 13.20
C GLU A 57 1.89 -11.80 13.80
N LEU A 58 1.20 -10.93 13.08
CA LEU A 58 0.76 -9.64 13.62
C LEU A 58 -0.18 -9.83 14.82
N MET A 59 -1.18 -10.70 14.68
CA MET A 59 -2.14 -10.99 15.77
C MET A 59 -1.47 -11.57 17.01
N ASN A 60 -0.38 -12.36 16.86
CA ASN A 60 0.42 -12.86 17.97
C ASN A 60 1.07 -11.74 18.79
N THR A 61 1.29 -10.56 18.19
CA THR A 61 1.77 -9.36 18.91
C THR A 61 0.66 -8.59 19.63
N GLY A 62 -0.59 -9.01 19.49
CA GLY A 62 -1.75 -8.34 20.09
C GLY A 62 -2.32 -7.19 19.23
N ILE A 63 -1.90 -7.09 17.97
CA ILE A 63 -2.46 -6.14 16.99
C ILE A 63 -3.39 -6.90 16.03
N PHE A 64 -4.63 -6.47 15.96
CA PHE A 64 -5.65 -7.03 15.07
C PHE A 64 -5.90 -6.04 13.94
N PRO A 65 -5.61 -6.39 12.69
CA PRO A 65 -5.83 -5.46 11.58
C PRO A 65 -7.31 -5.23 11.34
N ASP A 66 -7.67 -3.97 11.11
CA ASP A 66 -9.02 -3.57 10.67
C ASP A 66 -9.15 -3.69 9.16
N VAL A 67 -8.07 -3.41 8.44
CA VAL A 67 -7.97 -3.45 6.98
C VAL A 67 -6.74 -4.23 6.56
N ILE A 68 -6.90 -5.04 5.51
CA ILE A 68 -5.79 -5.73 4.85
C ILE A 68 -5.63 -5.17 3.45
N VAL A 69 -4.45 -4.64 3.15
CA VAL A 69 -4.06 -4.20 1.81
C VAL A 69 -3.19 -5.28 1.17
N MET A 70 -3.69 -5.88 0.10
CA MET A 70 -3.03 -6.98 -0.59
C MET A 70 -2.17 -6.48 -1.73
N ARG A 71 -0.87 -6.59 -1.60
CA ARG A 71 0.10 -6.23 -2.62
C ARG A 71 0.30 -7.39 -3.59
N SER A 72 0.07 -7.17 -4.88
CA SER A 72 0.29 -8.16 -5.95
C SER A 72 0.75 -7.49 -7.23
N ASP A 73 1.40 -8.25 -8.11
CA ASP A 73 1.78 -7.81 -9.46
C ASP A 73 0.64 -8.00 -10.47
N GLU A 74 -0.25 -8.96 -10.20
CA GLU A 74 -1.40 -9.27 -11.05
C GLU A 74 -2.72 -8.98 -10.31
N PRO A 75 -3.83 -8.72 -11.04
CA PRO A 75 -5.15 -8.55 -10.44
C PRO A 75 -5.57 -9.77 -9.61
N ILE A 76 -6.08 -9.53 -8.41
CA ILE A 76 -6.41 -10.59 -7.45
C ILE A 76 -7.87 -11.04 -7.65
N GLU A 77 -8.08 -12.35 -7.83
CA GLU A 77 -9.39 -12.92 -7.98
C GLU A 77 -10.25 -12.74 -6.71
N GLU A 78 -11.55 -12.54 -6.89
CA GLU A 78 -12.49 -12.34 -5.79
C GLU A 78 -12.46 -13.49 -4.77
N SER A 79 -12.29 -14.72 -5.24
CA SER A 79 -12.15 -15.92 -4.40
C SER A 79 -10.98 -15.84 -3.41
N ILE A 80 -9.89 -15.18 -3.78
CA ILE A 80 -8.73 -14.95 -2.90
C ILE A 80 -9.05 -13.85 -1.87
N LYS A 81 -9.75 -12.78 -2.29
CA LYS A 81 -10.21 -11.70 -1.39
C LYS A 81 -11.15 -12.26 -0.32
N GLU A 82 -12.14 -13.08 -0.71
CA GLU A 82 -13.05 -13.76 0.22
C GLU A 82 -12.30 -14.69 1.19
N LYS A 83 -11.35 -15.46 0.66
CA LYS A 83 -10.53 -16.36 1.46
C LYS A 83 -9.70 -15.61 2.51
N ILE A 84 -9.08 -14.49 2.14
CA ILE A 84 -8.32 -13.66 3.08
C ILE A 84 -9.25 -13.04 4.13
N SER A 85 -10.40 -12.50 3.73
CA SER A 85 -11.43 -12.00 4.64
C SER A 85 -11.79 -13.05 5.70
N LEU A 86 -12.09 -14.28 5.28
CA LEU A 86 -12.47 -15.36 6.17
C LEU A 86 -11.33 -15.78 7.12
N PHE A 87 -10.12 -16.02 6.59
CA PHE A 87 -9.01 -16.55 7.39
C PHE A 87 -8.33 -15.50 8.26
N CYS A 88 -8.45 -14.24 7.93
CA CYS A 88 -7.87 -13.12 8.68
C CYS A 88 -8.90 -12.40 9.57
N ASN A 89 -10.15 -12.87 9.56
CA ASN A 89 -11.24 -12.34 10.40
C ASN A 89 -11.48 -10.83 10.20
N VAL A 90 -11.41 -10.38 8.96
CA VAL A 90 -11.74 -9.00 8.55
C VAL A 90 -12.94 -9.04 7.61
N LYS A 91 -13.72 -7.97 7.56
CA LYS A 91 -14.84 -7.88 6.61
C LYS A 91 -14.31 -7.87 5.17
N ARG A 92 -15.12 -8.39 4.22
CA ARG A 92 -14.74 -8.40 2.81
C ARG A 92 -14.43 -6.99 2.27
N GLU A 93 -15.22 -6.00 2.68
CA GLU A 93 -15.03 -4.58 2.33
C GLU A 93 -13.70 -3.99 2.85
N CYS A 94 -13.09 -4.62 3.86
CA CYS A 94 -11.81 -4.23 4.44
C CYS A 94 -10.60 -4.98 3.83
N VAL A 95 -10.83 -5.77 2.76
CA VAL A 95 -9.77 -6.44 2.01
C VAL A 95 -9.58 -5.72 0.69
N ILE A 96 -8.54 -4.91 0.64
CA ILE A 96 -8.25 -3.93 -0.42
C ILE A 96 -7.14 -4.46 -1.31
N GLU A 97 -7.32 -4.36 -2.62
CA GLU A 97 -6.29 -4.70 -3.58
C GLU A 97 -5.32 -3.52 -3.81
N ASN A 98 -4.05 -3.82 -3.91
CA ASN A 98 -3.01 -2.89 -4.30
C ASN A 98 -2.08 -3.57 -5.31
N LYS A 99 -2.48 -3.59 -6.57
CA LYS A 99 -1.65 -4.14 -7.64
C LYS A 99 -0.51 -3.19 -8.04
N THR A 100 0.51 -3.74 -8.67
CA THR A 100 1.58 -2.94 -9.28
C THR A 100 1.01 -2.05 -10.38
N VAL A 101 1.30 -0.76 -10.30
CA VAL A 101 0.91 0.25 -11.29
C VAL A 101 2.14 0.76 -12.04
N PRO A 102 1.99 1.15 -13.33
CA PRO A 102 3.12 1.66 -14.12
C PRO A 102 3.74 2.92 -13.53
N VAL A 103 2.91 3.81 -13.04
CA VAL A 103 3.31 5.05 -12.38
C VAL A 103 2.88 5.00 -10.93
N LEU A 104 3.84 5.12 -10.00
CA LEU A 104 3.57 5.01 -8.55
C LEU A 104 2.44 5.95 -8.09
N TYR A 105 2.34 7.12 -8.71
CA TYR A 105 1.33 8.14 -8.38
C TYR A 105 -0.09 7.79 -8.80
N GLU A 106 -0.31 6.68 -9.51
CA GLU A 106 -1.65 6.09 -9.74
C GLU A 106 -2.21 5.37 -8.51
N ALA A 107 -1.33 4.98 -7.57
CA ALA A 107 -1.73 4.20 -6.41
C ALA A 107 -2.84 4.86 -5.54
N PRO A 108 -2.85 6.18 -5.29
CA PRO A 108 -3.97 6.82 -4.59
C PRO A 108 -5.32 6.68 -5.29
N LEU A 109 -5.35 6.82 -6.63
CA LEU A 109 -6.57 6.64 -7.43
C LEU A 109 -7.07 5.19 -7.37
N MET A 110 -6.15 4.22 -7.46
CA MET A 110 -6.48 2.81 -7.36
C MET A 110 -7.01 2.45 -5.97
N LEU A 111 -6.39 2.93 -4.89
CA LEU A 111 -6.83 2.67 -3.52
C LEU A 111 -8.19 3.31 -3.22
N HIS A 112 -8.47 4.49 -3.81
CA HIS A 112 -9.79 5.11 -3.77
C HIS A 112 -10.83 4.25 -4.49
N GLN A 113 -10.53 3.78 -5.70
CA GLN A 113 -11.42 2.87 -6.47
C GLN A 113 -11.72 1.56 -5.73
N GLU A 114 -10.77 1.04 -4.96
CA GLU A 114 -10.93 -0.13 -4.10
C GLU A 114 -11.66 0.19 -2.77
N GLY A 115 -11.97 1.47 -2.49
CA GLY A 115 -12.76 1.90 -1.33
C GLY A 115 -11.99 2.00 -0.02
N LEU A 116 -10.64 2.10 -0.04
CA LEU A 116 -9.83 2.18 1.18
C LEU A 116 -10.20 3.40 2.03
N ASP A 117 -10.38 4.54 1.41
CA ASP A 117 -10.74 5.80 2.05
C ASP A 117 -12.15 5.75 2.67
N GLU A 118 -13.13 5.20 1.96
CA GLU A 118 -14.50 5.01 2.47
C GLU A 118 -14.51 4.12 3.71
N VAL A 119 -13.77 3.01 3.67
CA VAL A 119 -13.61 2.09 4.80
C VAL A 119 -12.93 2.78 5.98
N ALA A 120 -11.87 3.55 5.74
CA ALA A 120 -11.14 4.28 6.77
C ALA A 120 -12.02 5.34 7.45
N VAL A 121 -12.72 6.15 6.65
CA VAL A 121 -13.67 7.18 7.14
C VAL A 121 -14.76 6.54 8.01
N LYS A 122 -15.32 5.40 7.55
CA LYS A 122 -16.37 4.66 8.27
C LYS A 122 -15.88 4.08 9.61
N ILE A 123 -14.69 3.47 9.63
CA ILE A 123 -14.13 2.86 10.86
C ILE A 123 -13.78 3.93 11.89
N LEU A 124 -13.16 5.04 11.43
CA LEU A 124 -12.77 6.13 12.31
C LEU A 124 -13.93 7.09 12.69
N GLY A 125 -15.15 6.84 12.16
CA GLY A 125 -16.31 7.69 12.43
C GLY A 125 -16.12 9.14 11.98
N LEU A 126 -15.31 9.36 10.94
CA LEU A 126 -15.08 10.68 10.36
C LEU A 126 -16.27 11.13 9.52
N PRO A 127 -16.48 12.45 9.39
CA PRO A 127 -17.51 12.96 8.49
C PRO A 127 -17.27 12.51 7.05
N ASP A 128 -18.27 11.89 6.45
CA ASP A 128 -18.24 11.55 5.03
C ASP A 128 -18.29 12.84 4.20
N ARG A 129 -17.29 13.04 3.35
CA ARG A 129 -17.17 14.20 2.46
C ARG A 129 -16.81 13.71 1.06
N PRO A 130 -17.39 14.30 0.00
CA PRO A 130 -16.95 14.03 -1.36
C PRO A 130 -15.44 14.28 -1.51
N ILE A 131 -14.75 13.29 -2.05
CA ILE A 131 -13.33 13.41 -2.35
C ILE A 131 -13.21 13.94 -3.79
N ASP A 132 -12.46 15.01 -3.95
CA ASP A 132 -12.10 15.56 -5.27
C ASP A 132 -10.65 15.17 -5.58
N LEU A 133 -10.49 14.27 -6.53
CA LEU A 133 -9.21 13.81 -7.05
C LEU A 133 -8.92 14.33 -8.47
N SER A 134 -9.64 15.34 -8.93
CA SER A 134 -9.52 15.87 -10.30
C SER A 134 -8.10 16.35 -10.60
N GLU A 135 -7.51 17.19 -9.74
CA GLU A 135 -6.14 17.68 -9.91
C GLU A 135 -5.10 16.54 -9.93
N TRP A 136 -5.35 15.52 -9.12
CA TRP A 136 -4.47 14.33 -9.10
C TRP A 136 -4.59 13.51 -10.39
N SER A 137 -5.81 13.33 -10.89
CA SER A 137 -6.08 12.64 -12.16
C SER A 137 -5.47 13.40 -13.34
N GLU A 138 -5.61 14.72 -13.38
CA GLU A 138 -4.98 15.57 -14.41
C GLU A 138 -3.46 15.48 -14.39
N MET A 139 -2.85 15.35 -13.22
CA MET A 139 -1.41 15.11 -13.10
C MET A 139 -1.03 13.76 -13.72
N ILE A 140 -1.77 12.70 -13.46
CA ILE A 140 -1.53 11.37 -14.06
C ILE A 140 -1.70 11.41 -15.57
N ASP A 141 -2.73 12.08 -16.08
CA ASP A 141 -2.95 12.24 -17.51
C ASP A 141 -1.78 12.96 -18.18
N ARG A 142 -1.22 14.01 -17.56
CA ARG A 142 0.00 14.68 -18.03
C ARG A 142 1.20 13.72 -18.08
N ILE A 143 1.38 12.89 -17.05
CA ILE A 143 2.46 11.92 -17.02
C ILE A 143 2.34 10.95 -18.18
N HIS A 144 1.15 10.44 -18.47
CA HIS A 144 0.91 9.49 -19.55
C HIS A 144 0.99 10.10 -20.95
N SER A 145 0.62 11.38 -21.08
CA SER A 145 0.66 12.10 -22.37
C SER A 145 2.03 12.67 -22.71
N SER A 146 2.98 12.65 -21.76
CA SER A 146 4.32 13.19 -21.96
C SER A 146 5.15 12.25 -22.84
N ASP A 147 5.51 12.69 -24.04
CA ASP A 147 6.30 11.92 -25.01
C ASP A 147 7.74 12.46 -25.21
N ARG A 148 8.02 13.66 -24.70
CA ARG A 148 9.34 14.29 -24.79
C ARG A 148 10.31 13.62 -23.82
N LYS A 149 11.54 13.41 -24.29
CA LYS A 149 12.61 12.80 -23.50
C LYS A 149 13.77 13.77 -23.35
N VAL A 150 14.21 13.94 -22.12
CA VAL A 150 15.40 14.71 -21.76
C VAL A 150 16.38 13.75 -21.05
N THR A 151 17.65 13.80 -21.45
CA THR A 151 18.69 13.00 -20.79
C THR A 151 19.46 13.89 -19.81
N ILE A 152 19.44 13.51 -18.54
CA ILE A 152 20.17 14.17 -17.47
C ILE A 152 21.23 13.21 -16.96
N ALA A 153 22.50 13.63 -16.98
CA ALA A 153 23.61 12.85 -16.41
C ALA A 153 23.76 13.20 -14.93
N MET A 154 23.67 12.18 -14.08
CA MET A 154 24.01 12.32 -12.66
C MET A 154 25.42 11.79 -12.42
N VAL A 155 26.26 12.60 -11.79
CA VAL A 155 27.66 12.26 -11.47
C VAL A 155 27.85 12.40 -9.97
N GLY A 156 28.26 11.31 -9.33
CA GLY A 156 28.44 11.28 -7.88
C GLY A 156 29.08 10.00 -7.39
N LYS A 157 29.26 9.90 -6.08
CA LYS A 157 29.69 8.67 -5.42
C LYS A 157 28.50 7.75 -5.19
N TYR A 158 28.70 6.44 -5.23
CA TYR A 158 27.66 5.43 -5.00
C TYR A 158 26.51 5.44 -6.03
N MET A 159 26.78 5.78 -7.28
CA MET A 159 25.76 5.85 -8.33
C MET A 159 25.08 4.49 -8.65
N GLU A 160 25.72 3.38 -8.32
CA GLU A 160 25.16 2.04 -8.44
C GLU A 160 24.08 1.72 -7.38
N LEU A 161 24.05 2.52 -6.29
CA LEU A 161 23.04 2.38 -5.23
C LEU A 161 21.83 3.24 -5.58
N HIS A 162 20.78 2.62 -6.11
CA HIS A 162 19.58 3.32 -6.58
C HIS A 162 18.95 4.24 -5.51
N ASP A 163 18.93 3.79 -4.26
CA ASP A 163 18.33 4.52 -3.15
C ASP A 163 19.11 5.75 -2.73
N ALA A 164 20.43 5.81 -3.02
CA ALA A 164 21.27 6.94 -2.61
C ALA A 164 20.84 8.28 -3.21
N TYR A 165 20.20 8.25 -4.39
CA TYR A 165 19.77 9.43 -5.14
C TYR A 165 18.27 9.45 -5.46
N LEU A 166 17.51 8.62 -4.81
CA LEU A 166 16.07 8.48 -5.08
C LEU A 166 15.34 9.82 -5.03
N SER A 167 15.59 10.63 -4.00
CA SER A 167 14.95 11.96 -3.85
C SER A 167 15.31 12.92 -4.99
N VAL A 168 16.56 12.87 -5.49
CA VAL A 168 16.98 13.69 -6.62
C VAL A 168 16.29 13.24 -7.90
N MET A 169 16.24 11.92 -8.12
CA MET A 169 15.56 11.34 -9.29
C MET A 169 14.06 11.65 -9.30
N GLU A 170 13.40 11.54 -8.16
CA GLU A 170 11.99 11.89 -8.03
C GLU A 170 11.75 13.40 -8.26
N ALA A 171 12.60 14.27 -7.70
CA ALA A 171 12.51 15.71 -7.95
C ALA A 171 12.66 16.06 -9.45
N LEU A 172 13.57 15.41 -10.16
CA LEU A 172 13.74 15.58 -11.60
C LEU A 172 12.51 15.07 -12.39
N LYS A 173 11.94 13.94 -12.00
CA LYS A 173 10.68 13.44 -12.58
C LYS A 173 9.53 14.44 -12.38
N HIS A 174 9.34 14.93 -11.15
CA HIS A 174 8.29 15.91 -10.85
C HIS A 174 8.44 17.17 -11.70
N ALA A 175 9.66 17.70 -11.81
CA ALA A 175 9.92 18.85 -12.68
C ALA A 175 9.61 18.56 -14.15
N SER A 176 9.99 17.35 -14.64
CA SER A 176 9.72 16.98 -16.03
C SER A 176 8.23 16.88 -16.34
N TRP A 177 7.42 16.37 -15.43
CA TRP A 177 5.96 16.28 -15.60
C TRP A 177 5.26 17.65 -15.58
N GLN A 178 5.86 18.61 -14.92
CA GLN A 178 5.35 20.00 -14.91
C GLN A 178 5.62 20.70 -16.24
N GLU A 179 6.75 20.38 -16.89
CA GLU A 179 7.19 21.03 -18.14
C GLU A 179 6.69 20.33 -19.42
N GLY A 180 6.10 19.11 -19.32
CA GLY A 180 5.55 18.33 -20.45
C GLY A 180 6.59 17.51 -21.19
#